data_5711c22cc5e149b6cb69b101146d62b2
#
_entry.id   5711c22cc5e149b6cb69b101146d62b2
#
_cell.length_a   1.000
_cell.length_b   1.000
_cell.length_c   1.000
_cell.angle_alpha   90.00
_cell.angle_beta   90.00
_cell.angle_gamma   90.00
#
_symmetry.space_group_name_H-M   'P 1'
#
loop_
_entity.id
_entity.type
_entity.pdbx_description
1 polymer ?
#
loop_
_entity_poly.entity_id
_entity_poly.type
_entity_poly.pdbx_seq_one_letter_code
_entity_poly.pdbx_strand_id
1 'polypeptide(L)'
;LELSMFLSIPASVGLVIGSEQIISALFGYGSFTENSVFNSSNALYYFGLGLPAFALIKVFSTFFFANHNTKTPFYISLVSVLLNILISVYFFKDIGFIIIPIATTISSWFNSLILFICLKNNNLFEFNKFFFKQFVKIIFASIMMGIFFQFLILLFENQLSYAYFFKSAYLLLCVLFTIIFYFAVSYFIKAFNLSLIHI
;
A
#
# COMPACT_ATOMS: atom_id res chain seq x y z
N LEU A 1 12.79 7.26 5.06
CA LEU A 1 11.92 6.20 5.54
C LEU A 1 10.59 6.76 6.07
N GLU A 2 10.61 7.76 6.96
CA GLU A 2 9.38 8.37 7.54
C GLU A 2 8.43 8.87 6.46
N LEU A 3 8.91 9.67 5.51
CA LEU A 3 8.10 10.20 4.41
C LEU A 3 7.51 9.08 3.55
N SER A 4 8.29 8.04 3.27
CA SER A 4 7.82 6.90 2.49
C SER A 4 6.67 6.16 3.19
N MET A 5 6.78 5.92 4.51
CA MET A 5 5.73 5.30 5.31
C MET A 5 4.52 6.22 5.47
N PHE A 6 4.74 7.52 5.65
CA PHE A 6 3.69 8.52 5.76
C PHE A 6 2.77 8.58 4.53
N LEU A 7 3.30 8.27 3.35
CA LEU A 7 2.51 8.21 2.11
C LEU A 7 1.99 6.80 1.80
N SER A 8 2.82 5.76 2.00
CA SER A 8 2.45 4.41 1.57
C SER A 8 1.43 3.72 2.47
N ILE A 9 1.46 3.96 3.79
CA ILE A 9 0.51 3.31 4.70
C ILE A 9 -0.92 3.81 4.48
N PRO A 10 -1.22 5.13 4.45
CA PRO A 10 -2.58 5.58 4.17
C PRO A 10 -3.04 5.21 2.75
N ALA A 11 -2.14 5.25 1.76
CA ALA A 11 -2.47 4.80 0.41
C ALA A 11 -2.84 3.29 0.39
N SER A 12 -2.12 2.45 1.13
CA SER A 12 -2.45 1.04 1.32
C SER A 12 -3.83 0.87 1.94
N VAL A 13 -4.13 1.58 3.02
CA VAL A 13 -5.43 1.53 3.70
C VAL A 13 -6.55 1.97 2.75
N GLY A 14 -6.34 3.05 1.98
CA GLY A 14 -7.31 3.53 1.00
C GLY A 14 -7.59 2.51 -0.13
N LEU A 15 -6.54 1.86 -0.65
CA LEU A 15 -6.68 0.82 -1.68
C LEU A 15 -7.38 -0.43 -1.14
N VAL A 16 -7.08 -0.83 0.09
CA VAL A 16 -7.70 -2.01 0.73
C VAL A 16 -9.19 -1.77 0.97
N ILE A 17 -9.56 -0.61 1.53
CA ILE A 17 -10.95 -0.30 1.87
C ILE A 17 -11.78 0.02 0.61
N GLY A 18 -11.22 0.80 -0.32
CA GLY A 18 -11.92 1.30 -1.50
C GLY A 18 -11.72 0.46 -2.76
N SER A 19 -11.13 -0.74 -2.68
CA SER A 19 -10.75 -1.55 -3.85
C SER A 19 -11.90 -1.74 -4.84
N GLU A 20 -13.09 -2.07 -4.37
CA GLU A 20 -14.28 -2.30 -5.20
C GLU A 20 -14.77 -1.01 -5.85
N GLN A 21 -14.92 0.05 -5.06
CA GLN A 21 -15.38 1.36 -5.54
C GLN A 21 -14.39 1.96 -6.53
N ILE A 22 -13.09 1.79 -6.29
CA ILE A 22 -12.03 2.27 -7.19
C ILE A 22 -12.11 1.54 -8.53
N ILE A 23 -12.18 0.22 -8.54
CA ILE A 23 -12.27 -0.56 -9.79
C ILE A 23 -13.61 -0.29 -10.50
N SER A 24 -14.73 -0.25 -9.76
CA SER A 24 -16.03 0.08 -10.32
C SER A 24 -16.05 1.47 -10.97
N ALA A 25 -15.50 2.46 -10.30
CA ALA A 25 -15.51 3.83 -10.77
C ALA A 25 -14.57 4.07 -11.98
N LEU A 26 -13.45 3.34 -12.07
CA LEU A 26 -12.48 3.51 -13.16
C LEU A 26 -12.81 2.64 -14.37
N PHE A 27 -13.25 1.42 -14.17
CA PHE A 27 -13.40 0.42 -15.22
C PHE A 27 -14.80 -0.14 -15.37
N GLY A 28 -15.70 0.02 -14.39
CA GLY A 28 -17.04 -0.56 -14.36
C GLY A 28 -18.01 0.07 -15.35
N TYR A 29 -17.66 0.12 -16.64
CA TYR A 29 -18.45 0.67 -17.73
C TYR A 29 -18.45 -0.25 -18.94
N GLY A 30 -19.48 -0.14 -19.78
CA GLY A 30 -19.57 -0.88 -21.04
C GLY A 30 -19.58 -2.39 -20.85
N SER A 31 -18.60 -3.10 -21.43
CA SER A 31 -18.49 -4.56 -21.36
C SER A 31 -17.86 -5.10 -20.08
N PHE A 32 -17.37 -4.22 -19.20
CA PHE A 32 -16.74 -4.64 -17.94
C PHE A 32 -17.80 -4.91 -16.88
N THR A 33 -18.11 -6.19 -16.66
CA THR A 33 -19.23 -6.66 -15.84
C THR A 33 -18.95 -6.50 -14.33
N GLU A 34 -19.97 -6.61 -13.48
CA GLU A 34 -19.82 -6.63 -12.02
C GLU A 34 -18.89 -7.75 -11.56
N ASN A 35 -18.95 -8.94 -12.17
CA ASN A 35 -17.99 -10.02 -11.89
C ASN A 35 -16.54 -9.63 -12.22
N SER A 36 -16.35 -8.86 -13.30
CA SER A 36 -15.02 -8.34 -13.64
C SER A 36 -14.54 -7.31 -12.62
N VAL A 37 -15.45 -6.46 -12.12
CA VAL A 37 -15.18 -5.51 -11.02
C VAL A 37 -14.76 -6.28 -9.77
N PHE A 38 -15.56 -7.26 -9.34
CA PHE A 38 -15.29 -8.06 -8.14
C PHE A 38 -13.93 -8.77 -8.21
N ASN A 39 -13.64 -9.40 -9.34
CA ASN A 39 -12.37 -10.11 -9.52
C ASN A 39 -11.16 -9.16 -9.53
N SER A 40 -11.26 -8.02 -10.20
CA SER A 40 -10.19 -7.04 -10.27
C SER A 40 -10.01 -6.29 -8.94
N SER A 41 -11.09 -6.05 -8.20
CA SER A 41 -11.02 -5.41 -6.89
C SER A 41 -10.33 -6.30 -5.85
N ASN A 42 -10.56 -7.62 -5.90
CA ASN A 42 -9.84 -8.57 -5.08
C ASN A 42 -8.32 -8.54 -5.36
N ALA A 43 -7.92 -8.44 -6.62
CA ALA A 43 -6.52 -8.28 -6.97
C ALA A 43 -5.95 -6.97 -6.43
N LEU A 44 -6.67 -5.85 -6.57
CA LEU A 44 -6.27 -4.54 -6.05
C LEU A 44 -6.16 -4.55 -4.52
N TYR A 45 -7.08 -5.22 -3.82
CA TYR A 45 -7.05 -5.41 -2.37
C TYR A 45 -5.72 -6.02 -1.91
N TYR A 46 -5.31 -7.15 -2.52
CA TYR A 46 -4.05 -7.80 -2.16
C TYR A 46 -2.83 -6.98 -2.54
N PHE A 47 -2.82 -6.30 -3.69
CA PHE A 47 -1.74 -5.37 -4.02
C PHE A 47 -1.67 -4.18 -3.06
N GLY A 48 -2.81 -3.70 -2.59
CA GLY A 48 -2.90 -2.66 -1.56
C GLY A 48 -2.14 -3.05 -0.29
N LEU A 49 -2.29 -4.29 0.18
CA LEU A 49 -1.55 -4.83 1.34
C LEU A 49 -0.03 -4.91 1.09
N GLY A 50 0.41 -5.02 -0.16
CA GLY A 50 1.81 -5.04 -0.55
C GLY A 50 2.46 -3.64 -0.68
N LEU A 51 1.67 -2.58 -0.79
CA LEU A 51 2.16 -1.24 -1.11
C LEU A 51 3.23 -0.72 -0.11
N PRO A 52 3.07 -0.85 1.22
CA PRO A 52 4.11 -0.45 2.16
C PRO A 52 5.41 -1.25 1.98
N ALA A 53 5.31 -2.55 1.66
CA ALA A 53 6.49 -3.37 1.39
C ALA A 53 7.24 -2.91 0.15
N PHE A 54 6.55 -2.56 -0.95
CA PHE A 54 7.17 -1.99 -2.15
C PHE A 54 7.89 -0.68 -1.85
N ALA A 55 7.29 0.19 -1.04
CA ALA A 55 7.91 1.43 -0.61
C ALA A 55 9.17 1.19 0.23
N LEU A 56 9.13 0.21 1.17
CA LEU A 56 10.27 -0.20 1.99
C LEU A 56 11.41 -0.76 1.14
N ILE A 57 11.12 -1.65 0.19
CA ILE A 57 12.13 -2.22 -0.72
C ILE A 57 12.90 -1.10 -1.42
N LYS A 58 12.18 -0.10 -1.95
CA LYS A 58 12.78 1.03 -2.65
C LYS A 58 13.71 1.83 -1.72
N VAL A 59 13.27 2.14 -0.51
CA VAL A 59 14.06 2.88 0.46
C VAL A 59 15.28 2.07 0.92
N PHE A 60 15.10 0.80 1.28
CA PHE A 60 16.20 -0.02 1.75
C PHE A 60 17.26 -0.28 0.67
N SER A 61 16.82 -0.47 -0.58
CA SER A 61 17.76 -0.62 -1.70
C SER A 61 18.63 0.62 -1.90
N THR A 62 18.10 1.84 -1.70
CA THR A 62 18.89 3.06 -1.83
C THR A 62 20.01 3.15 -0.80
N PHE A 63 19.84 2.61 0.41
CA PHE A 63 20.94 2.53 1.40
C PHE A 63 22.09 1.64 0.91
N PHE A 64 21.78 0.51 0.29
CA PHE A 64 22.81 -0.35 -0.30
C PHE A 64 23.53 0.33 -1.47
N PHE A 65 22.77 1.00 -2.35
CA PHE A 65 23.35 1.70 -3.50
C PHE A 65 24.27 2.86 -3.07
N ALA A 66 23.89 3.61 -2.03
CA ALA A 66 24.71 4.65 -1.46
C ALA A 66 26.06 4.11 -0.90
N ASN A 67 26.08 2.85 -0.49
CA ASN A 67 27.29 2.14 -0.05
C ASN A 67 27.98 1.31 -1.17
N HIS A 68 27.73 1.64 -2.43
CA HIS A 68 28.27 0.94 -3.61
C HIS A 68 27.99 -0.58 -3.65
N ASN A 69 27.01 -1.05 -2.90
CA ASN A 69 26.61 -2.45 -2.84
C ASN A 69 25.32 -2.69 -3.64
N THR A 70 25.46 -2.96 -4.92
CA THR A 70 24.30 -3.31 -5.79
C THR A 70 23.99 -4.82 -5.78
N LYS A 71 24.96 -5.66 -5.38
CA LYS A 71 24.83 -7.10 -5.42
C LYS A 71 23.81 -7.63 -4.42
N THR A 72 23.84 -7.15 -3.18
CA THR A 72 22.94 -7.62 -2.12
C THR A 72 21.46 -7.42 -2.46
N PRO A 73 20.96 -6.22 -2.83
CA PRO A 73 19.58 -6.04 -3.25
C PRO A 73 19.21 -6.88 -4.47
N PHE A 74 20.14 -7.05 -5.41
CA PHE A 74 19.90 -7.88 -6.60
C PHE A 74 19.61 -9.33 -6.23
N TYR A 75 20.47 -9.98 -5.43
CA TYR A 75 20.28 -11.38 -5.04
C TYR A 75 19.02 -11.58 -4.19
N ILE A 76 18.72 -10.64 -3.26
CA ILE A 76 17.51 -10.70 -2.46
C ILE A 76 16.27 -10.60 -3.35
N SER A 77 16.28 -9.69 -4.34
CA SER A 77 15.19 -9.54 -5.28
C SER A 77 15.02 -10.79 -6.17
N LEU A 78 16.12 -11.42 -6.59
CA LEU A 78 16.07 -12.65 -7.35
C LEU A 78 15.40 -13.78 -6.56
N VAL A 79 15.79 -13.96 -5.29
CA VAL A 79 15.17 -14.97 -4.40
C VAL A 79 13.69 -14.67 -4.20
N SER A 80 13.32 -13.39 -4.03
CA SER A 80 11.93 -12.98 -3.85
C SER A 80 11.07 -13.25 -5.09
N VAL A 81 11.62 -13.05 -6.30
CA VAL A 81 10.96 -13.40 -7.56
C VAL A 81 10.76 -14.92 -7.68
N LEU A 82 11.78 -15.71 -7.34
CA LEU A 82 11.64 -17.17 -7.32
C LEU A 82 10.56 -17.62 -6.32
N LEU A 83 10.52 -17.03 -5.13
CA LEU A 83 9.48 -17.29 -4.14
C LEU A 83 8.08 -16.97 -4.72
N ASN A 84 7.93 -15.81 -5.36
CA ASN A 84 6.67 -15.41 -6.00
C ASN A 84 6.21 -16.45 -7.03
N ILE A 85 7.11 -16.88 -7.92
CA ILE A 85 6.81 -17.88 -8.96
C ILE A 85 6.41 -19.21 -8.32
N LEU A 86 7.15 -19.68 -7.30
CA LEU A 86 6.86 -20.93 -6.62
C LEU A 86 5.48 -20.92 -5.97
N ILE A 87 5.14 -19.85 -5.21
CA ILE A 87 3.83 -19.71 -4.59
C ILE A 87 2.73 -19.64 -5.65
N SER A 88 2.92 -18.83 -6.69
CA SER A 88 1.93 -18.66 -7.75
C SER A 88 1.65 -19.98 -8.46
N VAL A 89 2.67 -20.72 -8.88
CA VAL A 89 2.50 -21.98 -9.61
C VAL A 89 1.88 -23.07 -8.72
N TYR A 90 2.32 -23.18 -7.47
CA TYR A 90 1.85 -24.22 -6.56
C TYR A 90 0.37 -24.06 -6.22
N PHE A 91 -0.07 -22.86 -5.92
CA PHE A 91 -1.45 -22.58 -5.48
C PHE A 91 -2.41 -22.15 -6.60
N PHE A 92 -1.93 -22.04 -7.85
CA PHE A 92 -2.78 -21.56 -8.95
C PHE A 92 -4.00 -22.43 -9.21
N LYS A 93 -3.87 -23.76 -9.04
CA LYS A 93 -4.96 -24.70 -9.26
C LYS A 93 -6.08 -24.56 -8.23
N ASP A 94 -5.74 -24.20 -6.98
CA ASP A 94 -6.68 -24.14 -5.87
C ASP A 94 -7.33 -22.76 -5.73
N ILE A 95 -6.58 -21.69 -5.99
CA ILE A 95 -7.00 -20.29 -5.73
C ILE A 95 -7.31 -19.54 -7.04
N GLY A 96 -6.77 -20.00 -8.16
CA GLY A 96 -6.91 -19.32 -9.44
C GLY A 96 -6.03 -18.07 -9.56
N PHE A 97 -6.44 -17.11 -10.39
CA PHE A 97 -5.61 -15.94 -10.72
C PHE A 97 -5.32 -15.01 -9.52
N ILE A 98 -6.15 -15.02 -8.47
CA ILE A 98 -5.97 -14.17 -7.26
C ILE A 98 -4.69 -14.55 -6.51
N ILE A 99 -4.14 -15.75 -6.71
CA ILE A 99 -2.86 -16.13 -6.11
C ILE A 99 -1.71 -15.23 -6.58
N ILE A 100 -1.78 -14.64 -7.78
CA ILE A 100 -0.70 -13.79 -8.32
C ILE A 100 -0.48 -12.54 -7.46
N PRO A 101 -1.51 -11.70 -7.15
CA PRO A 101 -1.35 -10.57 -6.25
C PRO A 101 -1.02 -10.99 -4.81
N ILE A 102 -1.54 -12.12 -4.32
CA ILE A 102 -1.20 -12.67 -3.01
C ILE A 102 0.29 -13.02 -2.94
N ALA A 103 0.78 -13.81 -3.89
CA ALA A 103 2.18 -14.21 -3.97
C ALA A 103 3.11 -12.99 -4.10
N THR A 104 2.70 -11.98 -4.88
CA THR A 104 3.44 -10.72 -5.03
C THR A 104 3.54 -9.96 -3.72
N THR A 105 2.47 -9.89 -2.96
CA THR A 105 2.46 -9.25 -1.64
C THR A 105 3.35 -9.99 -0.65
N ILE A 106 3.23 -11.31 -0.57
CA ILE A 106 4.06 -12.14 0.33
C ILE A 106 5.53 -11.99 -0.02
N SER A 107 5.90 -12.14 -1.30
CA SER A 107 7.28 -12.02 -1.76
C SER A 107 7.87 -10.63 -1.56
N SER A 108 7.05 -9.58 -1.64
CA SER A 108 7.49 -8.21 -1.38
C SER A 108 7.76 -7.96 0.10
N TRP A 109 6.91 -8.46 1.00
CA TRP A 109 7.18 -8.41 2.43
C TRP A 109 8.43 -9.22 2.80
N PHE A 110 8.60 -10.40 2.23
CA PHE A 110 9.81 -11.20 2.39
C PHE A 110 11.06 -10.44 1.94
N ASN A 111 11.03 -9.82 0.74
CA ASN A 111 12.13 -9.00 0.22
C ASN A 111 12.48 -7.85 1.18
N SER A 112 11.47 -7.07 1.60
CA SER A 112 11.69 -5.93 2.49
C SER A 112 12.25 -6.35 3.84
N LEU A 113 11.80 -7.48 4.41
CA LEU A 113 12.31 -8.01 5.67
C LEU A 113 13.77 -8.45 5.56
N ILE A 114 14.15 -9.16 4.48
CA ILE A 114 15.55 -9.57 4.30
C ILE A 114 16.47 -8.37 4.08
N LEU A 115 16.05 -7.41 3.24
CA LEU A 115 16.80 -6.16 3.06
C LEU A 115 17.03 -5.45 4.40
N PHE A 116 15.99 -5.36 5.23
CA PHE A 116 16.07 -4.79 6.56
C PHE A 116 17.07 -5.52 7.47
N ILE A 117 16.99 -6.87 7.54
CA ILE A 117 17.91 -7.69 8.35
C ILE A 117 19.35 -7.48 7.88
N CYS A 118 19.58 -7.48 6.55
CA CYS A 118 20.92 -7.22 6.00
C CYS A 118 21.44 -5.82 6.31
N LEU A 119 20.61 -4.78 6.27
CA LEU A 119 20.98 -3.42 6.65
C LEU A 119 21.38 -3.34 8.12
N LYS A 120 20.62 -3.99 9.00
CA LYS A 120 20.91 -4.02 10.43
C LYS A 120 22.22 -4.76 10.73
N ASN A 121 22.46 -5.91 10.10
CA ASN A 121 23.66 -6.71 10.32
C ASN A 121 24.94 -6.01 9.82
N ASN A 122 24.83 -5.16 8.81
CA ASN A 122 25.94 -4.37 8.29
C ASN A 122 26.10 -3.01 9.02
N ASN A 123 25.35 -2.74 10.09
CA ASN A 123 25.33 -1.46 10.82
C ASN A 123 25.09 -0.23 9.93
N LEU A 124 24.38 -0.42 8.81
CA LEU A 124 24.04 0.65 7.87
C LEU A 124 22.77 1.40 8.26
N PHE A 125 22.04 0.87 9.21
CA PHE A 125 20.78 1.46 9.66
C PHE A 125 20.49 1.15 11.13
N GLU A 126 20.25 2.20 11.91
CA GLU A 126 19.82 2.11 13.31
C GLU A 126 18.44 2.75 13.48
N PHE A 127 17.56 2.04 14.18
CA PHE A 127 16.28 2.62 14.57
C PHE A 127 16.44 3.54 15.76
N ASN A 128 16.10 4.81 15.57
CA ASN A 128 15.92 5.73 16.67
C ASN A 128 14.52 5.49 17.32
N LYS A 129 14.44 5.60 18.66
CA LYS A 129 13.16 5.57 19.41
C LYS A 129 12.14 6.60 18.89
N PHE A 130 12.63 7.70 18.36
CA PHE A 130 11.81 8.74 17.73
C PHE A 130 11.08 8.21 16.49
N PHE A 131 11.77 7.45 15.62
CA PHE A 131 11.16 6.83 14.44
C PHE A 131 9.99 5.91 14.80
N PHE A 132 10.17 5.06 15.82
CA PHE A 132 9.10 4.15 16.25
C PHE A 132 7.86 4.92 16.74
N LYS A 133 8.06 6.01 17.49
CA LYS A 133 6.96 6.87 17.95
C LYS A 133 6.21 7.51 16.76
N GLN A 134 6.93 7.98 15.75
CA GLN A 134 6.30 8.55 14.54
C GLN A 134 5.56 7.49 13.72
N PHE A 135 6.15 6.30 13.60
CA PHE A 135 5.52 5.18 12.90
C PHE A 135 4.17 4.78 13.51
N VAL A 136 4.09 4.70 14.84
CA VAL A 136 2.81 4.43 15.54
C VAL A 136 1.78 5.53 15.28
N LYS A 137 2.18 6.79 15.24
CA LYS A 137 1.29 7.91 14.93
C LYS A 137 0.76 7.84 13.49
N ILE A 138 1.63 7.48 12.53
CA ILE A 138 1.25 7.30 11.12
C ILE A 138 0.20 6.18 11.00
N ILE A 139 0.43 5.04 11.66
CA ILE A 139 -0.54 3.92 11.66
C ILE A 139 -1.88 4.39 12.24
N PHE A 140 -1.87 5.08 13.38
CA PHE A 140 -3.08 5.57 14.00
C PHE A 140 -3.84 6.56 13.10
N ALA A 141 -3.14 7.52 12.49
CA ALA A 141 -3.74 8.45 11.54
C ALA A 141 -4.33 7.75 10.31
N SER A 142 -3.65 6.70 9.82
CA SER A 142 -4.12 5.90 8.69
C SER A 142 -5.35 5.06 9.02
N ILE A 143 -5.45 4.52 10.24
CA ILE A 143 -6.63 3.80 10.70
C ILE A 143 -7.82 4.77 10.80
N MET A 144 -7.63 5.94 11.41
CA MET A 144 -8.68 6.97 11.50
C MET A 144 -9.15 7.42 10.11
N MET A 145 -8.21 7.61 9.18
CA MET A 145 -8.51 7.90 7.78
C MET A 145 -9.32 6.77 7.14
N GLY A 146 -8.95 5.51 7.37
CA GLY A 146 -9.66 4.36 6.84
C GLY A 146 -11.11 4.27 7.34
N ILE A 147 -11.34 4.50 8.63
CA ILE A 147 -12.70 4.55 9.22
C ILE A 147 -13.51 5.68 8.58
N PHE A 148 -12.92 6.86 8.40
CA PHE A 148 -13.57 7.99 7.75
C PHE A 148 -13.90 7.69 6.28
N PHE A 149 -12.98 7.06 5.54
CA PHE A 149 -13.21 6.66 4.15
C PHE A 149 -14.35 5.63 4.02
N GLN A 150 -14.37 4.62 4.91
CA GLN A 150 -15.45 3.66 4.95
C GLN A 150 -16.80 4.33 5.26
N PHE A 151 -16.81 5.30 6.17
CA PHE A 151 -18.03 6.07 6.46
C PHE A 151 -18.53 6.84 5.24
N LEU A 152 -17.63 7.47 4.47
CA LEU A 152 -18.00 8.15 3.22
C LEU A 152 -18.53 7.17 2.16
N ILE A 153 -17.94 5.98 2.02
CA ILE A 153 -18.42 4.94 1.11
C ILE A 153 -19.86 4.54 1.49
N LEU A 154 -20.16 4.34 2.76
CA LEU A 154 -21.49 3.99 3.23
C LEU A 154 -22.49 5.15 3.04
N LEU A 155 -22.06 6.39 3.27
CA LEU A 155 -22.92 7.58 3.10
C LEU A 155 -23.32 7.77 1.62
N PHE A 156 -22.42 7.46 0.68
CA PHE A 156 -22.62 7.61 -0.76
C PHE A 156 -22.81 6.27 -1.48
N GLU A 157 -23.29 5.22 -0.79
CA GLU A 157 -23.45 3.88 -1.34
C GLU A 157 -24.26 3.86 -2.63
N ASN A 158 -25.39 4.57 -2.67
CA ASN A 158 -26.24 4.66 -3.86
C ASN A 158 -25.53 5.32 -5.06
N GLN A 159 -24.72 6.36 -4.81
CA GLN A 159 -23.96 7.10 -5.83
C GLN A 159 -22.69 6.38 -6.27
N LEU A 160 -22.17 5.48 -5.46
CA LEU A 160 -21.01 4.64 -5.75
C LEU A 160 -21.41 3.27 -6.34
N SER A 161 -22.72 2.99 -6.46
CA SER A 161 -23.23 1.75 -7.03
C SER A 161 -22.74 1.55 -8.47
N TYR A 162 -22.63 0.27 -8.90
CA TYR A 162 -22.15 -0.08 -10.24
C TYR A 162 -22.95 0.60 -11.37
N ALA A 163 -24.26 0.71 -11.20
CA ALA A 163 -25.16 1.27 -12.21
C ALA A 163 -25.12 2.82 -12.33
N TYR A 164 -24.52 3.50 -11.33
CA TYR A 164 -24.60 4.97 -11.32
C TYR A 164 -23.55 5.60 -12.26
N PHE A 165 -24.02 6.46 -13.17
CA PHE A 165 -23.17 7.03 -14.23
C PHE A 165 -22.04 7.92 -13.71
N PHE A 166 -22.30 8.74 -12.68
CA PHE A 166 -21.32 9.69 -12.11
C PHE A 166 -20.51 9.15 -10.94
N LYS A 167 -20.45 7.82 -10.74
CA LYS A 167 -19.73 7.18 -9.61
C LYS A 167 -18.26 7.58 -9.51
N SER A 168 -17.59 7.85 -10.63
CA SER A 168 -16.19 8.32 -10.64
C SER A 168 -16.03 9.68 -9.98
N ALA A 169 -16.97 10.62 -10.22
CA ALA A 169 -16.92 11.94 -9.63
C ALA A 169 -17.16 11.89 -8.11
N TYR A 170 -18.13 11.07 -7.67
CA TYR A 170 -18.38 10.88 -6.24
C TYR A 170 -17.22 10.19 -5.54
N LEU A 171 -16.60 9.17 -6.16
CA LEU A 171 -15.40 8.55 -5.62
C LEU A 171 -14.26 9.56 -5.47
N LEU A 172 -14.03 10.39 -6.49
CA LEU A 172 -12.99 11.41 -6.45
C LEU A 172 -13.23 12.39 -5.30
N LEU A 173 -14.46 12.83 -5.06
CA LEU A 173 -14.82 13.67 -3.93
C LEU A 173 -14.55 12.95 -2.60
N CYS A 174 -14.97 11.68 -2.45
CA CYS A 174 -14.69 10.89 -1.25
C CYS A 174 -13.19 10.78 -0.97
N VAL A 175 -12.39 10.50 -2.00
CA VAL A 175 -10.93 10.40 -1.89
C VAL A 175 -10.32 11.75 -1.49
N LEU A 176 -10.74 12.86 -2.10
CA LEU A 176 -10.25 14.20 -1.74
C LEU A 176 -10.56 14.54 -0.28
N PHE A 177 -11.79 14.33 0.19
CA PHE A 177 -12.14 14.54 1.60
C PHE A 177 -11.33 13.64 2.53
N THR A 178 -11.10 12.39 2.16
CA THR A 178 -10.29 11.45 2.92
C THR A 178 -8.83 11.89 3.04
N ILE A 179 -8.25 12.40 1.96
CA ILE A 179 -6.88 12.95 1.95
C ILE A 179 -6.79 14.18 2.86
N ILE A 180 -7.74 15.11 2.75
CA ILE A 180 -7.78 16.32 3.61
C ILE A 180 -7.89 15.91 5.08
N PHE A 181 -8.76 14.95 5.39
CA PHE A 181 -8.93 14.42 6.74
C PHE A 181 -7.64 13.78 7.27
N TYR A 182 -6.95 12.97 6.45
CA TYR A 182 -5.66 12.38 6.83
C TYR A 182 -4.62 13.43 7.19
N PHE A 183 -4.45 14.47 6.36
CA PHE A 183 -3.51 15.54 6.63
C PHE A 183 -3.88 16.34 7.88
N ALA A 184 -5.16 16.60 8.09
CA ALA A 184 -5.64 17.28 9.30
C ALA A 184 -5.32 16.46 10.56
N VAL A 185 -5.68 15.17 10.59
CA VAL A 185 -5.37 14.27 11.72
C VAL A 185 -3.87 14.17 11.94
N SER A 186 -3.08 14.01 10.88
CA SER A 186 -1.62 13.92 10.95
C SER A 186 -0.97 15.19 11.51
N TYR A 187 -1.53 16.36 11.20
CA TYR A 187 -1.10 17.65 11.74
C TYR A 187 -1.38 17.74 13.23
N PHE A 188 -2.60 17.41 13.69
CA PHE A 188 -2.97 17.46 15.10
C PHE A 188 -2.15 16.51 15.97
N ILE A 189 -1.87 15.29 15.48
CA ILE A 189 -1.10 14.28 16.23
C ILE A 189 0.42 14.53 16.11
N LYS A 190 0.84 15.50 15.26
CA LYS A 190 2.25 15.74 14.94
C LYS A 190 2.91 14.44 14.45
N ALA A 191 2.23 13.74 13.53
CA ALA A 191 2.72 12.50 12.91
C ALA A 191 3.83 12.76 11.90
N PHE A 192 3.96 13.99 11.42
CA PHE A 192 4.98 14.41 10.47
C PHE A 192 5.64 15.69 10.96
N ASN A 193 6.97 15.71 10.97
CA ASN A 193 7.75 16.88 11.38
C ASN A 193 8.21 17.62 10.12
N LEU A 194 7.56 18.74 9.80
CA LEU A 194 7.87 19.59 8.64
C LEU A 194 9.31 20.11 8.64
N SER A 195 9.99 20.10 9.78
CA SER A 195 11.39 20.53 9.89
C SER A 195 12.39 19.61 9.17
N LEU A 196 11.97 18.40 8.75
CA LEU A 196 12.80 17.46 7.99
C LEU A 196 12.79 17.73 6.46
N ILE A 197 11.98 18.67 5.99
CA ILE A 197 11.93 19.07 4.56
C ILE A 197 12.95 20.18 4.26
N HIS A 198 13.48 20.86 5.26
CA HIS A 198 14.50 21.90 5.11
C HIS A 198 15.89 21.31 5.37
N ILE A 199 16.39 20.50 4.45
CA ILE A 199 17.82 20.20 4.26
C ILE A 199 18.19 20.68 2.88
#